data_e05f8bb63b25e317d8ab82be55406ae8
#
_entry.id   e05f8bb63b25e317d8ab82be55406ae8
#
_cell.length_a   1.000
_cell.length_b   1.000
_cell.length_c   1.000
_cell.angle_alpha   90.00
_cell.angle_beta   90.00
_cell.angle_gamma   90.00
#
_symmetry.space_group_name_H-M   'P 1'
#
loop_
_entity.id
_entity.type
_entity.pdbx_description
1 polymer ?
#
loop_
_entity_poly.entity_id
_entity_poly.type
_entity_poly.pdbx_seq_one_letter_code
_entity_poly.pdbx_strand_id
1 'polypeptide(L)'
;MHQNFTLCHRFAVMRGCRPGFWNAPVQLTDRPFSSLFAMPLLLFNKPFQVMCQFSPHPGRPTLADHIAVPGVYPAGRLDADSEGLVLLTDDGRLQHDISHPLKKLEKTYLAQVEGRVTNPALEHLRAPLNLGDFTTLACQAVQVEEPAWLWPRMPPIRQRADIPASWLALTLTEGKNRQVRRMTAAVGLPTLRLVRIAIGPYALASHPLLPGEWQEVSPLEMR
;
A
#
# COMPACT_ATOMS: atom_id res chain seq x y z
N MET A 1 2.63 54.19 -35.22
CA MET A 1 2.56 54.93 -33.94
C MET A 1 2.70 53.88 -32.87
N HIS A 2 3.91 53.67 -32.39
CA HIS A 2 4.52 54.19 -31.15
C HIS A 2 3.67 53.79 -29.90
N GLN A 3 4.14 53.16 -28.85
CA GLN A 3 5.47 53.19 -28.21
C GLN A 3 5.66 51.99 -27.26
N ASN A 4 6.91 51.59 -27.18
CA ASN A 4 7.53 50.80 -26.11
C ASN A 4 7.42 51.47 -24.74
N PHE A 5 7.45 50.67 -23.66
CA PHE A 5 8.21 51.05 -22.45
C PHE A 5 8.84 49.83 -21.75
N THR A 6 10.12 50.01 -21.54
CA THR A 6 11.15 49.11 -21.02
C THR A 6 11.39 49.35 -19.53
N LEU A 7 11.86 48.32 -18.83
CA LEU A 7 12.71 48.25 -17.62
C LEU A 7 12.26 48.89 -16.31
N CYS A 8 12.37 48.14 -15.22
CA CYS A 8 13.42 48.43 -14.24
C CYS A 8 13.64 47.23 -13.25
N HIS A 9 14.91 46.83 -13.16
CA HIS A 9 15.51 45.98 -12.14
C HIS A 9 15.39 46.61 -10.75
N ARG A 10 15.15 45.79 -9.73
CA ARG A 10 15.78 45.98 -8.40
C ARG A 10 15.99 44.65 -7.71
N PHE A 11 17.27 44.29 -7.57
CA PHE A 11 17.78 43.30 -6.63
C PHE A 11 17.51 43.75 -5.20
N ALA A 12 16.99 42.83 -4.39
CA ALA A 12 17.17 42.89 -2.93
C ALA A 12 17.48 41.48 -2.43
N VAL A 13 18.73 41.30 -2.03
CA VAL A 13 19.25 40.14 -1.30
C VAL A 13 18.64 40.18 0.10
N MET A 14 17.92 39.10 0.49
CA MET A 14 17.73 38.78 1.90
C MET A 14 18.06 37.33 2.16
N ARG A 15 19.06 37.13 2.99
CA ARG A 15 19.53 35.87 3.56
C ARG A 15 18.51 35.36 4.57
N GLY A 16 18.30 34.03 4.62
CA GLY A 16 17.78 33.32 5.76
C GLY A 16 16.37 32.77 5.59
N CYS A 17 16.22 31.66 4.92
CA CYS A 17 15.06 30.78 5.09
C CYS A 17 15.51 29.36 5.37
N ARG A 18 14.99 28.83 6.47
CA ARG A 18 15.18 27.47 6.95
C ARG A 18 14.54 26.47 5.97
N PRO A 19 15.07 25.25 5.79
CA PRO A 19 14.41 24.23 5.02
C PRO A 19 13.29 23.61 5.86
N GLY A 20 12.06 23.81 5.46
CA GLY A 20 10.90 23.21 6.09
C GLY A 20 9.74 23.08 5.08
N PHE A 21 9.18 21.89 5.03
CA PHE A 21 7.94 21.52 4.35
C PHE A 21 8.00 21.33 2.83
N TRP A 22 8.15 20.08 2.46
CA TRP A 22 7.75 19.58 1.16
C TRP A 22 6.23 19.65 1.03
N ASN A 23 5.73 20.66 0.35
CA ASN A 23 4.37 20.70 -0.15
C ASN A 23 4.30 19.74 -1.35
N ALA A 24 3.70 18.58 -1.18
CA ALA A 24 3.28 17.77 -2.31
C ALA A 24 2.25 18.57 -3.15
N PRO A 25 2.36 18.60 -4.49
CA PRO A 25 1.37 19.24 -5.32
C PRO A 25 0.04 18.48 -5.18
N VAL A 26 -0.98 19.17 -4.70
CA VAL A 26 -2.38 18.73 -4.82
C VAL A 26 -2.70 18.69 -6.30
N GLN A 27 -2.79 17.52 -6.89
CA GLN A 27 -3.28 17.37 -8.25
C GLN A 27 -4.80 17.61 -8.23
N LEU A 28 -5.20 18.83 -8.60
CA LEU A 28 -6.58 19.14 -8.95
C LEU A 28 -6.87 18.43 -10.27
N THR A 29 -7.46 17.25 -10.20
CA THR A 29 -8.03 16.59 -11.37
C THR A 29 -9.38 17.22 -11.64
N ASP A 30 -9.46 18.12 -12.63
CA ASP A 30 -10.71 18.53 -13.25
C ASP A 30 -11.39 17.28 -13.84
N ARG A 31 -12.37 16.72 -13.13
CA ARG A 31 -13.19 15.63 -13.68
C ARG A 31 -14.01 16.21 -14.82
N PRO A 32 -13.90 15.71 -16.06
CA PRO A 32 -14.83 16.10 -17.12
C PRO A 32 -16.24 15.64 -16.73
N PHE A 33 -17.23 16.46 -17.04
CA PHE A 33 -18.64 16.28 -16.72
C PHE A 33 -19.28 14.96 -17.23
N SER A 34 -18.55 14.21 -18.06
CA SER A 34 -18.94 12.88 -18.57
C SER A 34 -18.71 11.73 -17.58
N SER A 35 -18.10 11.95 -16.41
CA SER A 35 -17.79 10.93 -15.40
C SER A 35 -18.92 10.71 -14.37
N LEU A 36 -20.12 11.25 -14.62
CA LEU A 36 -21.26 11.20 -13.69
C LEU A 36 -21.84 9.78 -13.44
N PHE A 37 -21.34 8.74 -14.11
CA PHE A 37 -21.84 7.36 -13.97
C PHE A 37 -20.73 6.28 -13.86
N ALA A 38 -19.47 6.63 -13.89
CA ALA A 38 -18.40 5.65 -13.66
C ALA A 38 -18.08 5.60 -12.15
N MET A 39 -18.42 4.50 -11.51
CA MET A 39 -18.04 4.25 -10.13
C MET A 39 -16.51 4.13 -10.06
N PRO A 40 -15.80 5.04 -9.37
CA PRO A 40 -14.34 5.05 -9.40
C PRO A 40 -13.79 3.82 -8.67
N LEU A 41 -12.78 3.21 -9.26
CA LEU A 41 -11.90 2.29 -8.55
C LEU A 41 -10.53 2.94 -8.45
N LEU A 42 -10.09 3.21 -7.23
CA LEU A 42 -8.80 3.81 -6.98
C LEU A 42 -7.80 2.74 -6.51
N LEU A 43 -6.64 2.73 -7.13
CA LEU A 43 -5.47 2.02 -6.64
C LEU A 43 -4.65 3.01 -5.82
N PHE A 44 -4.39 2.72 -4.58
CA PHE A 44 -3.61 3.56 -3.67
C PHE A 44 -2.43 2.78 -3.11
N ASN A 45 -1.23 3.32 -3.23
CA ASN A 45 -0.06 2.78 -2.54
C ASN A 45 0.04 3.41 -1.14
N LYS A 46 -0.53 2.72 -0.15
CA LYS A 46 -0.60 3.18 1.24
C LYS A 46 0.80 3.24 1.88
N PRO A 47 1.25 4.40 2.36
CA PRO A 47 2.49 4.52 3.11
C PRO A 47 2.47 3.79 4.46
N PHE A 48 3.66 3.55 5.00
CA PHE A 48 3.84 3.09 6.38
C PHE A 48 3.26 4.11 7.38
N GLN A 49 2.64 3.64 8.47
CA GLN A 49 1.97 4.40 9.53
C GLN A 49 0.70 5.17 9.15
N VAL A 50 0.25 5.14 7.89
CA VAL A 50 -1.05 5.69 7.51
C VAL A 50 -2.17 4.74 7.96
N MET A 51 -3.17 5.29 8.65
CA MET A 51 -4.38 4.55 9.06
C MET A 51 -5.29 4.33 7.86
N CYS A 52 -5.75 3.09 7.67
CA CYS A 52 -6.64 2.73 6.56
C CYS A 52 -8.11 3.10 6.88
N GLN A 53 -8.35 4.40 7.09
CA GLN A 53 -9.65 5.03 7.40
C GLN A 53 -9.63 6.49 6.98
N PHE A 54 -10.82 7.08 6.74
CA PHE A 54 -10.96 8.51 6.45
C PHE A 54 -11.20 9.36 7.71
N SER A 55 -11.75 8.76 8.78
CA SER A 55 -11.94 9.48 10.05
C SER A 55 -10.60 9.87 10.66
N PRO A 56 -10.50 11.06 11.28
CA PRO A 56 -9.27 11.51 11.93
C PRO A 56 -8.77 10.52 12.99
N HIS A 57 -7.44 10.44 13.12
CA HIS A 57 -6.79 9.62 14.13
C HIS A 57 -5.76 10.44 14.90
N PRO A 58 -5.74 10.42 16.25
CA PRO A 58 -4.73 11.13 17.03
C PRO A 58 -3.30 10.61 16.71
N GLY A 59 -2.44 11.52 16.25
CA GLY A 59 -1.01 11.25 16.06
C GLY A 59 -0.62 10.39 14.84
N ARG A 60 -1.55 10.09 13.92
CA ARG A 60 -1.23 9.38 12.67
C ARG A 60 -2.02 9.93 11.49
N PRO A 61 -1.41 10.00 10.31
CA PRO A 61 -2.12 10.31 9.08
C PRO A 61 -3.13 9.21 8.74
N THR A 62 -4.15 9.59 7.96
CA THR A 62 -5.26 8.75 7.52
C THR A 62 -5.37 8.75 6.00
N LEU A 63 -6.30 8.03 5.42
CA LEU A 63 -6.57 8.09 3.98
C LEU A 63 -7.00 9.49 3.52
N ALA A 64 -7.65 10.28 4.39
CA ALA A 64 -8.08 11.65 4.06
C ALA A 64 -6.91 12.60 3.78
N ASP A 65 -5.72 12.32 4.31
CA ASP A 65 -4.52 13.12 4.06
C ASP A 65 -3.91 12.88 2.67
N HIS A 66 -4.36 11.83 1.97
CA HIS A 66 -3.84 11.41 0.67
C HIS A 66 -4.88 11.43 -0.44
N ILE A 67 -6.14 11.18 -0.13
CA ILE A 67 -7.20 10.95 -1.11
C ILE A 67 -8.31 11.99 -0.92
N ALA A 68 -8.41 12.91 -1.88
CA ALA A 68 -9.43 13.97 -1.87
C ALA A 68 -10.73 13.58 -2.62
N VAL A 69 -10.85 12.34 -3.10
CA VAL A 69 -12.03 11.86 -3.83
C VAL A 69 -13.15 11.57 -2.83
N PRO A 70 -14.29 12.27 -2.90
CA PRO A 70 -15.38 12.09 -1.95
C PRO A 70 -16.10 10.76 -2.18
N GLY A 71 -16.67 10.19 -1.12
CA GLY A 71 -17.54 9.02 -1.18
C GLY A 71 -16.84 7.67 -1.34
N VAL A 72 -15.53 7.63 -1.63
CA VAL A 72 -14.79 6.38 -1.74
C VAL A 72 -14.41 5.83 -0.36
N TYR A 73 -14.39 4.51 -0.23
CA TYR A 73 -13.93 3.82 0.97
C TYR A 73 -13.12 2.57 0.61
N PRO A 74 -12.24 2.10 1.52
CA PRO A 74 -11.36 0.99 1.22
C PRO A 74 -12.11 -0.33 1.07
N ALA A 75 -11.81 -1.06 0.00
CA ALA A 75 -12.23 -2.44 -0.22
C ALA A 75 -11.27 -3.42 0.46
N GLY A 76 -11.44 -3.57 1.77
CA GLY A 76 -10.51 -4.26 2.65
C GLY A 76 -9.41 -3.33 3.19
N ARG A 77 -9.05 -3.57 4.44
CA ARG A 77 -8.08 -2.73 5.15
C ARG A 77 -6.67 -3.28 5.08
N LEU A 78 -5.73 -2.41 5.36
CA LEU A 78 -4.34 -2.73 5.60
C LEU A 78 -3.93 -2.07 6.94
N ASP A 79 -3.18 -2.79 7.77
CA ASP A 79 -2.74 -2.28 9.07
C ASP A 79 -1.86 -1.02 8.88
N ALA A 80 -1.78 -0.17 9.90
CA ALA A 80 -0.95 1.03 9.85
C ALA A 80 0.53 0.71 9.61
N ASP A 81 1.04 -0.36 10.22
CA ASP A 81 2.41 -0.82 10.10
C ASP A 81 2.68 -1.67 8.83
N SER A 82 1.72 -1.74 7.91
CA SER A 82 1.83 -2.41 6.61
C SER A 82 1.70 -1.39 5.49
N GLU A 83 2.36 -1.65 4.38
CA GLU A 83 2.47 -0.77 3.22
C GLU A 83 1.81 -1.39 1.98
N GLY A 84 1.61 -0.59 0.94
CA GLY A 84 1.30 -1.07 -0.39
C GLY A 84 -0.16 -0.92 -0.80
N LEU A 85 -0.59 -1.75 -1.73
CA LEU A 85 -1.83 -1.59 -2.47
C LEU A 85 -3.08 -1.67 -1.59
N VAL A 86 -3.90 -0.62 -1.66
CA VAL A 86 -5.26 -0.56 -1.16
C VAL A 86 -6.18 -0.16 -2.31
N LEU A 87 -7.26 -0.88 -2.50
CA LEU A 87 -8.31 -0.52 -3.45
C LEU A 87 -9.38 0.28 -2.72
N LEU A 88 -9.86 1.37 -3.36
CA LEU A 88 -10.97 2.17 -2.83
C LEU A 88 -12.01 2.38 -3.92
N THR A 89 -13.27 2.38 -3.54
CA THR A 89 -14.41 2.60 -4.44
C THR A 89 -15.60 3.17 -3.67
N ASP A 90 -16.52 3.82 -4.34
CA ASP A 90 -17.84 4.19 -3.84
C ASP A 90 -18.91 3.12 -4.16
N ASP A 91 -18.57 2.10 -4.97
CA ASP A 91 -19.45 0.99 -5.28
C ASP A 91 -19.43 -0.08 -4.17
N GLY A 92 -20.54 -0.20 -3.44
CA GLY A 92 -20.70 -1.21 -2.38
C GLY A 92 -20.67 -2.66 -2.87
N ARG A 93 -21.06 -2.94 -4.13
CA ARG A 93 -20.99 -4.29 -4.70
C ARG A 93 -19.55 -4.64 -5.02
N LEU A 94 -18.83 -3.75 -5.68
CA LEU A 94 -17.41 -3.92 -5.99
C LEU A 94 -16.59 -4.05 -4.71
N GLN A 95 -16.86 -3.21 -3.70
CA GLN A 95 -16.24 -3.30 -2.39
C GLN A 95 -16.46 -4.67 -1.73
N HIS A 96 -17.69 -5.18 -1.77
CA HIS A 96 -18.04 -6.49 -1.26
C HIS A 96 -17.29 -7.59 -2.02
N ASP A 97 -17.26 -7.55 -3.34
CA ASP A 97 -16.61 -8.55 -4.17
C ASP A 97 -15.08 -8.60 -3.95
N ILE A 98 -14.44 -7.46 -3.70
CA ILE A 98 -13.01 -7.38 -3.37
C ILE A 98 -12.72 -7.90 -1.95
N SER A 99 -13.56 -7.56 -0.97
CA SER A 99 -13.27 -7.79 0.45
C SER A 99 -13.83 -9.10 1.00
N HIS A 100 -14.88 -9.66 0.38
CA HIS A 100 -15.63 -10.78 0.93
C HIS A 100 -14.83 -12.10 0.86
N PRO A 101 -14.69 -12.83 1.99
CA PRO A 101 -13.86 -14.04 2.05
C PRO A 101 -14.29 -15.16 1.09
N LEU A 102 -15.60 -15.27 0.78
CA LEU A 102 -16.10 -16.31 -0.14
C LEU A 102 -15.71 -16.06 -1.61
N LYS A 103 -15.37 -14.83 -1.98
CA LYS A 103 -14.90 -14.50 -3.34
C LYS A 103 -13.45 -14.95 -3.56
N LYS A 104 -12.73 -15.29 -2.49
CA LYS A 104 -11.35 -15.84 -2.50
C LYS A 104 -10.36 -15.05 -3.35
N LEU A 105 -10.59 -13.74 -3.48
CA LEU A 105 -9.71 -12.88 -4.27
C LEU A 105 -8.29 -12.91 -3.69
N GLU A 106 -7.34 -13.30 -4.51
CA GLU A 106 -5.94 -13.44 -4.12
C GLU A 106 -5.33 -12.10 -3.70
N LYS A 107 -4.53 -12.12 -2.66
CA LYS A 107 -3.76 -10.98 -2.16
C LYS A 107 -2.32 -11.40 -2.02
N THR A 108 -1.43 -10.75 -2.75
CA THR A 108 0.00 -11.06 -2.72
C THR A 108 0.75 -10.03 -1.90
N TYR A 109 1.58 -10.52 -1.01
CA TYR A 109 2.41 -9.74 -0.09
C TYR A 109 3.88 -10.03 -0.28
N LEU A 110 4.71 -8.99 -0.19
CA LEU A 110 6.13 -9.11 0.09
C LEU A 110 6.35 -8.93 1.59
N ALA A 111 6.99 -9.90 2.22
CA ALA A 111 7.33 -9.85 3.63
C ALA A 111 8.86 -9.92 3.78
N GLN A 112 9.47 -8.85 4.28
CA GLN A 112 10.83 -8.91 4.79
C GLN A 112 10.77 -9.51 6.19
N VAL A 113 11.47 -10.60 6.40
CA VAL A 113 11.48 -11.34 7.66
C VAL A 113 12.87 -11.38 8.27
N GLU A 114 12.96 -11.45 9.58
CA GLU A 114 14.20 -11.65 10.31
C GLU A 114 14.57 -13.15 10.28
N GLY A 115 15.76 -13.49 9.86
CA GLY A 115 16.24 -14.86 9.78
C GLY A 115 16.37 -15.37 8.34
N ARG A 116 16.97 -16.55 8.23
CA ARG A 116 17.12 -17.27 6.95
C ARG A 116 15.90 -18.13 6.68
N VAL A 117 15.34 -18.01 5.50
CA VAL A 117 14.25 -18.87 5.05
C VAL A 117 14.79 -20.28 4.77
N THR A 118 14.11 -21.29 5.28
CA THR A 118 14.42 -22.70 5.05
C THR A 118 13.27 -23.42 4.35
N ASN A 119 13.57 -24.51 3.66
CA ASN A 119 12.53 -25.31 3.00
C ASN A 119 11.43 -25.78 3.98
N PRO A 120 11.76 -26.32 5.18
CA PRO A 120 10.70 -26.65 6.15
C PRO A 120 9.82 -25.48 6.55
N ALA A 121 10.38 -24.27 6.72
CA ALA A 121 9.58 -23.07 7.02
C ALA A 121 8.62 -22.71 5.87
N LEU A 122 9.06 -22.85 4.61
CA LEU A 122 8.21 -22.64 3.44
C LEU A 122 7.10 -23.69 3.34
N GLU A 123 7.39 -24.94 3.61
CA GLU A 123 6.37 -26.02 3.62
C GLU A 123 5.31 -25.77 4.67
N HIS A 124 5.72 -25.38 5.88
CA HIS A 124 4.78 -25.01 6.95
C HIS A 124 3.95 -23.78 6.57
N LEU A 125 4.53 -22.75 5.95
CA LEU A 125 3.78 -21.57 5.50
C LEU A 125 2.73 -21.91 4.43
N ARG A 126 3.02 -22.87 3.54
CA ARG A 126 2.10 -23.30 2.48
C ARG A 126 0.94 -24.14 3.00
N ALA A 127 1.15 -24.86 4.09
CA ALA A 127 0.14 -25.69 4.72
C ALA A 127 -0.79 -24.87 5.63
N PRO A 128 -2.01 -25.36 5.95
CA PRO A 128 -2.83 -24.75 6.98
C PRO A 128 -2.11 -24.68 8.32
N LEU A 129 -2.01 -23.47 8.89
CA LEU A 129 -1.36 -23.19 10.17
C LEU A 129 -2.41 -22.91 11.25
N ASN A 130 -2.33 -23.59 12.37
CA ASN A 130 -3.12 -23.25 13.55
C ASN A 130 -2.44 -22.06 14.27
N LEU A 131 -3.13 -20.93 14.31
CA LEU A 131 -2.65 -19.69 14.95
C LEU A 131 -3.36 -19.40 16.29
N GLY A 132 -4.03 -20.41 16.84
CA GLY A 132 -4.73 -20.36 18.12
C GLY A 132 -6.23 -20.07 17.97
N ASP A 133 -6.58 -18.88 17.54
CA ASP A 133 -7.97 -18.44 17.33
C ASP A 133 -8.56 -18.83 15.96
N PHE A 134 -7.70 -19.18 14.98
CA PHE A 134 -8.10 -19.73 13.68
C PHE A 134 -6.99 -20.57 13.06
N THR A 135 -7.37 -21.44 12.13
CA THR A 135 -6.45 -22.14 11.22
C THR A 135 -6.50 -21.45 9.86
N THR A 136 -5.32 -21.21 9.25
CA THR A 136 -5.22 -20.59 7.94
C THR A 136 -5.65 -21.57 6.85
N LEU A 137 -6.05 -21.05 5.70
CA LEU A 137 -6.09 -21.83 4.46
C LEU A 137 -4.67 -22.07 3.97
N ALA A 138 -4.51 -23.10 3.10
CA ALA A 138 -3.28 -23.28 2.35
C ALA A 138 -3.01 -22.05 1.46
N CYS A 139 -1.76 -21.68 1.31
CA CYS A 139 -1.36 -20.50 0.54
C CYS A 139 -0.11 -20.77 -0.29
N GLN A 140 0.23 -19.85 -1.18
CA GLN A 140 1.52 -19.87 -1.86
C GLN A 140 2.55 -19.09 -1.03
N ALA A 141 3.73 -19.67 -0.85
CA ALA A 141 4.85 -19.00 -0.20
C ALA A 141 6.15 -19.39 -0.91
N VAL A 142 6.93 -18.37 -1.30
CA VAL A 142 8.23 -18.54 -1.95
C VAL A 142 9.22 -17.54 -1.41
N GLN A 143 10.49 -17.94 -1.33
CA GLN A 143 11.57 -17.00 -1.07
C GLN A 143 11.85 -16.21 -2.36
N VAL A 144 12.05 -14.91 -2.22
CA VAL A 144 12.35 -13.99 -3.32
C VAL A 144 13.50 -13.07 -2.94
N GLU A 145 14.10 -12.44 -3.94
CA GLU A 145 14.99 -11.31 -3.71
C GLU A 145 14.19 -10.01 -3.50
N GLU A 146 14.78 -9.02 -2.89
CA GLU A 146 14.17 -7.70 -2.79
C GLU A 146 13.98 -7.11 -4.19
N PRO A 147 12.73 -6.78 -4.58
CA PRO A 147 12.51 -6.22 -5.91
C PRO A 147 13.16 -4.86 -6.08
N ALA A 148 13.86 -4.64 -7.20
CA ALA A 148 14.56 -3.39 -7.48
C ALA A 148 13.63 -2.15 -7.57
N TRP A 149 12.32 -2.37 -7.83
CA TRP A 149 11.31 -1.32 -7.87
C TRP A 149 10.72 -0.97 -6.50
N LEU A 150 11.07 -1.73 -5.45
CA LEU A 150 10.51 -1.49 -4.13
C LEU A 150 11.13 -0.22 -3.52
N TRP A 151 10.29 0.70 -3.11
CA TRP A 151 10.70 1.96 -2.49
C TRP A 151 11.38 1.75 -1.13
N PRO A 152 12.33 2.62 -0.75
CA PRO A 152 12.91 2.61 0.59
C PRO A 152 11.85 3.00 1.63
N ARG A 153 11.80 2.27 2.76
CA ARG A 153 10.87 2.58 3.83
C ARG A 153 11.38 3.73 4.70
N MET A 154 10.47 4.65 5.04
CA MET A 154 10.73 5.73 6.00
C MET A 154 9.78 5.59 7.22
N PRO A 155 10.29 5.55 8.47
CA PRO A 155 11.71 5.42 8.84
C PRO A 155 12.32 4.08 8.41
N PRO A 156 13.66 3.98 8.29
CA PRO A 156 14.33 2.74 7.91
C PRO A 156 14.00 1.60 8.88
N ILE A 157 14.05 0.36 8.37
CA ILE A 157 13.86 -0.82 9.21
C ILE A 157 15.09 -0.99 10.09
N ARG A 158 14.87 -1.14 11.40
CA ARG A 158 15.93 -1.52 12.31
C ARG A 158 16.34 -2.98 12.04
N GLN A 159 17.52 -3.19 11.51
CA GLN A 159 18.11 -4.52 11.35
C GLN A 159 19.06 -4.80 12.50
N ARG A 160 19.09 -6.04 12.97
CA ARG A 160 20.13 -6.54 13.87
C ARG A 160 21.32 -6.97 13.04
N ALA A 161 22.53 -6.55 13.42
CA ALA A 161 23.74 -6.83 12.64
C ALA A 161 24.02 -8.33 12.47
N ASP A 162 23.66 -9.13 13.49
CA ASP A 162 24.00 -10.55 13.56
C ASP A 162 22.89 -11.47 12.97
N ILE A 163 21.76 -10.92 12.58
CA ILE A 163 20.63 -11.71 12.07
C ILE A 163 20.31 -11.25 10.63
N PRO A 164 20.47 -12.13 9.63
CA PRO A 164 20.15 -11.79 8.25
C PRO A 164 18.66 -11.51 8.09
N ALA A 165 18.31 -10.68 7.14
CA ALA A 165 16.93 -10.53 6.67
C ALA A 165 16.76 -11.30 5.36
N SER A 166 15.56 -11.83 5.15
CA SER A 166 15.16 -12.52 3.91
C SER A 166 13.83 -11.98 3.43
N TRP A 167 13.53 -12.15 2.15
CA TRP A 167 12.25 -11.78 1.56
C TRP A 167 11.41 -12.99 1.19
N LEU A 168 10.12 -12.89 1.45
CA LEU A 168 9.10 -13.87 1.08
C LEU A 168 8.02 -13.20 0.26
N ALA A 169 7.54 -13.88 -0.78
CA ALA A 169 6.26 -13.58 -1.42
C ALA A 169 5.22 -14.59 -0.93
N LEU A 170 4.09 -14.07 -0.40
CA LEU A 170 2.97 -14.90 0.05
C LEU A 170 1.69 -14.47 -0.68
N THR A 171 0.98 -15.46 -1.25
CA THR A 171 -0.32 -15.22 -1.89
C THR A 171 -1.41 -15.98 -1.14
N LEU A 172 -2.38 -15.23 -0.62
CA LEU A 172 -3.48 -15.73 0.21
C LEU A 172 -4.83 -15.37 -0.41
N THR A 173 -5.83 -16.24 -0.21
CA THR A 173 -7.23 -16.01 -0.63
C THR A 173 -8.12 -15.54 0.52
N GLU A 174 -7.56 -15.35 1.70
CA GLU A 174 -8.23 -14.87 2.92
C GLU A 174 -7.52 -13.63 3.49
N GLY A 175 -8.07 -13.04 4.56
CA GLY A 175 -7.49 -11.84 5.17
C GLY A 175 -7.93 -11.71 6.63
N LYS A 176 -7.37 -12.54 7.51
CA LYS A 176 -7.57 -12.44 8.96
C LYS A 176 -6.68 -11.36 9.57
N ASN A 177 -7.04 -10.93 10.77
CA ASN A 177 -6.26 -9.91 11.48
C ASN A 177 -4.78 -10.30 11.60
N ARG A 178 -3.90 -9.44 11.05
CA ARG A 178 -2.44 -9.59 11.07
C ARG A 178 -1.94 -10.97 10.60
N GLN A 179 -2.68 -11.60 9.69
CA GLN A 179 -2.48 -13.02 9.33
C GLN A 179 -1.06 -13.30 8.86
N VAL A 180 -0.53 -12.59 7.86
CA VAL A 180 0.82 -12.82 7.34
C VAL A 180 1.87 -12.71 8.44
N ARG A 181 1.80 -11.69 9.28
CA ARG A 181 2.75 -11.49 10.40
C ARG A 181 2.69 -12.63 11.42
N ARG A 182 1.50 -13.16 11.67
CA ARG A 182 1.30 -14.30 12.58
C ARG A 182 1.82 -15.59 11.96
N MET A 183 1.58 -15.82 10.68
CA MET A 183 2.09 -16.98 9.94
C MET A 183 3.62 -17.01 9.94
N THR A 184 4.27 -15.91 9.57
CA THR A 184 5.73 -15.85 9.52
C THR A 184 6.34 -16.00 10.92
N ALA A 185 5.75 -15.40 11.95
CA ALA A 185 6.20 -15.56 13.33
C ALA A 185 6.06 -17.01 13.81
N ALA A 186 4.98 -17.72 13.44
CA ALA A 186 4.75 -19.13 13.82
C ALA A 186 5.81 -20.08 13.26
N VAL A 187 6.48 -19.71 12.15
CA VAL A 187 7.58 -20.50 11.58
C VAL A 187 8.97 -19.95 11.96
N GLY A 188 9.05 -19.06 12.96
CA GLY A 188 10.30 -18.50 13.46
C GLY A 188 10.90 -17.38 12.60
N LEU A 189 10.12 -16.77 11.72
CA LEU A 189 10.52 -15.71 10.79
C LEU A 189 9.71 -14.42 11.03
N PRO A 190 9.96 -13.66 12.13
CA PRO A 190 9.16 -12.47 12.41
C PRO A 190 9.27 -11.42 11.31
N THR A 191 8.12 -10.85 10.91
CA THR A 191 8.04 -9.86 9.83
C THR A 191 8.59 -8.50 10.28
N LEU A 192 9.59 -8.00 9.58
CA LEU A 192 10.16 -6.65 9.72
C LEU A 192 9.40 -5.63 8.88
N ARG A 193 9.09 -5.97 7.62
CA ARG A 193 8.34 -5.14 6.67
C ARG A 193 7.28 -5.97 5.97
N LEU A 194 6.10 -5.40 5.73
CA LEU A 194 5.03 -6.06 5.01
C LEU A 194 4.44 -5.11 3.99
N VAL A 195 4.47 -5.52 2.73
CA VAL A 195 3.98 -4.74 1.60
C VAL A 195 2.98 -5.58 0.81
N ARG A 196 1.73 -5.14 0.70
CA ARG A 196 0.77 -5.79 -0.22
C ARG A 196 1.00 -5.26 -1.62
N ILE A 197 1.41 -6.14 -2.53
CA ILE A 197 1.79 -5.76 -3.90
C ILE A 197 0.71 -6.04 -4.93
N ALA A 198 -0.26 -6.92 -4.62
CA ALA A 198 -1.36 -7.21 -5.53
C ALA A 198 -2.65 -7.59 -4.79
N ILE A 199 -3.79 -7.32 -5.44
CA ILE A 199 -5.16 -7.75 -5.07
C ILE A 199 -5.85 -8.17 -6.36
N GLY A 200 -6.10 -9.47 -6.55
CA GLY A 200 -6.65 -10.01 -7.79
C GLY A 200 -5.85 -9.54 -9.01
N PRO A 201 -6.49 -8.94 -10.02
CA PRO A 201 -5.82 -8.50 -11.24
C PRO A 201 -5.00 -7.20 -11.07
N TYR A 202 -5.11 -6.52 -9.93
CA TYR A 202 -4.44 -5.23 -9.70
C TYR A 202 -3.11 -5.44 -8.98
N ALA A 203 -2.01 -4.94 -9.56
CA ALA A 203 -0.68 -5.08 -8.99
C ALA A 203 0.13 -3.78 -9.13
N LEU A 204 0.96 -3.47 -8.12
CA LEU A 204 1.86 -2.31 -8.15
C LEU A 204 2.93 -2.43 -9.25
N ALA A 205 3.24 -3.65 -9.69
CA ALA A 205 4.18 -3.87 -10.80
C ALA A 205 3.63 -3.38 -12.15
N SER A 206 2.30 -3.47 -12.37
CA SER A 206 1.63 -2.96 -13.58
C SER A 206 1.11 -1.53 -13.42
N HIS A 207 1.03 -1.04 -12.20
CA HIS A 207 0.59 0.31 -11.86
C HIS A 207 1.64 0.89 -10.89
N PRO A 208 2.78 1.40 -11.40
CA PRO A 208 3.87 1.88 -10.55
C PRO A 208 3.47 3.18 -9.86
N LEU A 209 3.07 3.04 -8.59
CA LEU A 209 2.70 4.15 -7.71
C LEU A 209 3.73 4.25 -6.59
N LEU A 210 4.22 5.45 -6.32
CA LEU A 210 5.02 5.74 -5.14
C LEU A 210 4.14 5.76 -3.88
N PRO A 211 4.71 5.58 -2.67
CA PRO A 211 3.94 5.69 -1.43
C PRO A 211 3.21 7.03 -1.31
N GLY A 212 1.90 6.96 -1.07
CA GLY A 212 1.03 8.14 -1.01
C GLY A 212 0.36 8.51 -2.33
N GLU A 213 0.78 7.91 -3.44
CA GLU A 213 0.15 8.13 -4.74
C GLU A 213 -1.04 7.19 -4.96
N TRP A 214 -1.98 7.66 -5.76
CA TRP A 214 -3.13 6.88 -6.19
C TRP A 214 -3.44 7.14 -7.68
N GLN A 215 -4.12 6.19 -8.28
CA GLN A 215 -4.57 6.23 -9.67
C GLN A 215 -5.99 5.70 -9.76
N GLU A 216 -6.83 6.36 -10.57
CA GLU A 216 -8.13 5.83 -10.94
C GLU A 216 -7.99 4.85 -12.11
N VAL A 217 -8.65 3.71 -12.01
CA VAL A 217 -8.69 2.68 -13.06
C VAL A 217 -10.11 2.22 -13.32
N SER A 218 -10.35 1.67 -14.49
CA SER A 218 -11.62 0.98 -14.77
C SER A 218 -11.66 -0.34 -14.02
N PRO A 219 -12.79 -0.70 -13.40
CA PRO A 219 -12.96 -2.02 -12.80
C PRO A 219 -12.77 -3.11 -13.85
N LEU A 220 -11.85 -4.04 -13.59
CA LEU A 220 -11.68 -5.24 -14.39
C LEU A 220 -12.67 -6.31 -13.90
N GLU A 221 -13.15 -7.17 -14.79
CA GLU A 221 -13.95 -8.32 -14.39
C GLU A 221 -13.13 -9.20 -13.45
N MET A 222 -13.58 -9.30 -12.20
CA MET A 222 -13.00 -10.19 -11.20
C MET A 222 -13.63 -11.58 -11.38
N ARG A 223 -12.96 -12.42 -12.13
CA ARG A 223 -13.33 -13.84 -12.34
C ARG A 223 -12.89 -14.71 -11.19
#